data_9ae3dea20adb7cd33eb0e9a75f302928
#
_entry.id   9ae3dea20adb7cd33eb0e9a75f302928
#
_cell.length_a   1.000
_cell.length_b   1.000
_cell.length_c   1.000
_cell.angle_alpha   90.00
_cell.angle_beta   90.00
_cell.angle_gamma   90.00
#
_symmetry.space_group_name_H-M   'P 1'
#
loop_
_entity.id
_entity.type
_entity.pdbx_description
1 polymer ?
#
loop_
_entity_poly.entity_id
_entity_poly.type
_entity_poly.pdbx_seq_one_letter_code
_entity_poly.pdbx_strand_id
1 'polypeptide(L)'
;MDFISFSDALRKYLKIKKAPDYSTIQKFFKRMPTNMFERITEQIIQHLEIKPTTLALDGTGFTNDYTDKYYAQIRGKKRKSYTKCHISIDVDTRIILYSQAVKGPKHDIKFEIASIRSLKKYNIKYIIVDKAYDDNKIRECINEEIKASDQIPLKSNFKHGWYIRLSIKTFDKKIYSGRNNVESVFSVIKRKFSGTNKSKHTRLQNKETRLKTAVYNIDRVVKILN
;
A
#
# COMPACT_ATOMS: atom_id res chain seq x y z
N MET A 1 9.87 0.06 -22.31
CA MET A 1 9.67 -0.86 -23.47
C MET A 1 10.98 -1.15 -24.18
N ASP A 2 11.84 -0.18 -24.30
CA ASP A 2 13.15 -0.30 -24.98
C ASP A 2 14.05 -1.38 -24.39
N PHE A 3 14.01 -1.56 -23.06
CA PHE A 3 14.82 -2.60 -22.41
C PHE A 3 14.46 -4.02 -22.87
N ILE A 4 13.19 -4.35 -23.08
CA ILE A 4 12.76 -5.68 -23.57
C ILE A 4 13.13 -5.84 -25.04
N SER A 5 13.04 -4.77 -25.85
CA SER A 5 13.40 -4.83 -27.27
C SER A 5 14.89 -5.00 -27.51
N PHE A 6 15.75 -4.49 -26.60
CA PHE A 6 17.20 -4.61 -26.69
C PHE A 6 17.79 -5.86 -26.02
N SER A 7 17.03 -6.59 -25.18
CA SER A 7 17.52 -7.76 -24.44
C SER A 7 17.08 -9.08 -25.06
N ASP A 8 17.95 -9.71 -25.84
CA ASP A 8 17.72 -11.07 -26.39
C ASP A 8 17.60 -12.12 -25.30
N ALA A 9 18.39 -12.01 -24.22
CA ALA A 9 18.35 -12.91 -23.08
C ALA A 9 16.97 -12.86 -22.40
N LEU A 10 16.42 -11.66 -22.18
CA LEU A 10 15.10 -11.49 -21.58
C LEU A 10 13.98 -12.03 -22.50
N ARG A 11 14.08 -11.82 -23.82
CA ARG A 11 13.10 -12.37 -24.76
C ARG A 11 13.11 -13.91 -24.77
N LYS A 12 14.30 -14.52 -24.77
CA LYS A 12 14.44 -15.98 -24.65
C LYS A 12 13.85 -16.51 -23.35
N TYR A 13 14.16 -15.86 -22.22
CA TYR A 13 13.61 -16.23 -20.92
C TYR A 13 12.08 -16.17 -20.89
N LEU A 14 11.50 -15.09 -21.43
CA LEU A 14 10.05 -14.90 -21.51
C LEU A 14 9.39 -15.73 -22.64
N LYS A 15 10.16 -16.48 -23.43
CA LYS A 15 9.68 -17.27 -24.60
C LYS A 15 8.87 -16.44 -25.59
N ILE A 16 9.25 -15.17 -25.79
CA ILE A 16 8.59 -14.27 -26.74
C ILE A 16 9.48 -14.03 -27.95
N LYS A 17 8.91 -14.17 -29.16
CA LYS A 17 9.64 -13.93 -30.42
C LYS A 17 9.92 -12.44 -30.66
N LYS A 18 8.97 -11.59 -30.31
CA LYS A 18 9.03 -10.13 -30.51
C LYS A 18 8.53 -9.41 -29.26
N ALA A 19 9.17 -8.30 -28.90
CA ALA A 19 8.65 -7.44 -27.84
C ALA A 19 7.24 -6.94 -28.20
N PRO A 20 6.27 -7.02 -27.26
CA PRO A 20 4.94 -6.54 -27.53
C PRO A 20 4.94 -5.02 -27.72
N ASP A 21 4.11 -4.55 -28.62
CA ASP A 21 3.90 -3.13 -28.84
C ASP A 21 3.29 -2.45 -27.59
N TYR A 22 3.57 -1.16 -27.42
CA TYR A 22 3.03 -0.36 -26.32
C TYR A 22 1.51 -0.48 -26.19
N SER A 23 0.79 -0.42 -27.31
CA SER A 23 -0.67 -0.55 -27.33
C SER A 23 -1.15 -1.91 -26.82
N THR A 24 -0.40 -2.98 -27.09
CA THR A 24 -0.68 -4.33 -26.60
C THR A 24 -0.53 -4.41 -25.09
N ILE A 25 0.57 -3.88 -24.55
CA ILE A 25 0.80 -3.80 -23.08
C ILE A 25 -0.27 -2.94 -22.41
N GLN A 26 -0.64 -1.80 -23.01
CA GLN A 26 -1.70 -0.93 -22.49
C GLN A 26 -3.06 -1.66 -22.44
N LYS A 27 -3.44 -2.36 -23.52
CA LYS A 27 -4.67 -3.15 -23.58
C LYS A 27 -4.66 -4.28 -22.54
N PHE A 28 -3.53 -4.98 -22.40
CA PHE A 28 -3.35 -6.00 -21.37
C PHE A 28 -3.52 -5.42 -19.96
N PHE A 29 -2.82 -4.34 -19.64
CA PHE A 29 -2.95 -3.66 -18.33
C PHE A 29 -4.40 -3.23 -18.05
N LYS A 30 -5.11 -2.71 -19.05
CA LYS A 30 -6.54 -2.32 -18.92
C LYS A 30 -7.43 -3.52 -18.57
N ARG A 31 -7.19 -4.70 -19.18
CA ARG A 31 -7.97 -5.93 -18.98
C ARG A 31 -7.59 -6.70 -17.72
N MET A 32 -6.33 -6.62 -17.30
CA MET A 32 -5.80 -7.36 -16.16
C MET A 32 -6.71 -7.17 -14.92
N PRO A 33 -7.15 -8.25 -14.26
CA PRO A 33 -7.98 -8.15 -13.06
C PRO A 33 -7.18 -7.61 -11.88
N THR A 34 -7.81 -6.80 -11.03
CA THR A 34 -7.13 -6.16 -9.89
C THR A 34 -6.72 -7.13 -8.80
N ASN A 35 -7.42 -8.25 -8.62
CA ASN A 35 -7.06 -9.32 -7.69
C ASN A 35 -5.77 -10.06 -8.05
N MET A 36 -5.25 -9.88 -9.26
CA MET A 36 -3.96 -10.44 -9.66
C MET A 36 -2.82 -9.92 -8.77
N PHE A 37 -2.88 -8.65 -8.34
CA PHE A 37 -1.86 -8.09 -7.44
C PHE A 37 -1.91 -8.73 -6.04
N GLU A 38 -3.10 -9.04 -5.56
CA GLU A 38 -3.29 -9.76 -4.29
C GLU A 38 -2.74 -11.18 -4.39
N ARG A 39 -3.04 -11.90 -5.49
CA ARG A 39 -2.52 -13.24 -5.74
C ARG A 39 -0.99 -13.28 -5.79
N ILE A 40 -0.35 -12.30 -6.46
CA ILE A 40 1.12 -12.17 -6.48
C ILE A 40 1.64 -11.99 -5.05
N THR A 41 1.03 -11.12 -4.27
CA THR A 41 1.42 -10.89 -2.87
C THR A 41 1.26 -12.17 -2.04
N GLU A 42 0.17 -12.91 -2.20
CA GLU A 42 -0.06 -14.17 -1.50
C GLU A 42 0.98 -15.24 -1.86
N GLN A 43 1.31 -15.36 -3.14
CA GLN A 43 2.38 -16.27 -3.60
C GLN A 43 3.74 -15.90 -3.00
N ILE A 44 4.07 -14.60 -2.91
CA ILE A 44 5.29 -14.12 -2.26
C ILE A 44 5.32 -14.52 -0.79
N ILE A 45 4.23 -14.29 -0.06
CA ILE A 45 4.13 -14.60 1.37
C ILE A 45 4.29 -16.11 1.61
N GLN A 46 3.66 -16.93 0.77
CA GLN A 46 3.79 -18.39 0.83
C GLN A 46 5.19 -18.87 0.51
N HIS A 47 5.80 -18.34 -0.56
CA HIS A 47 7.14 -18.75 -1.01
C HIS A 47 8.23 -18.41 0.00
N LEU A 48 8.12 -17.26 0.68
CA LEU A 48 9.05 -16.82 1.71
C LEU A 48 8.66 -17.29 3.12
N GLU A 49 7.59 -18.06 3.25
CA GLU A 49 7.06 -18.55 4.54
C GLU A 49 6.88 -17.45 5.59
N ILE A 50 6.47 -16.24 5.13
CA ILE A 50 6.34 -15.07 6.01
C ILE A 50 5.23 -15.29 7.02
N LYS A 51 5.57 -15.18 8.30
CA LYS A 51 4.65 -15.22 9.43
C LYS A 51 4.63 -13.85 10.13
N PRO A 52 3.84 -12.90 9.63
CA PRO A 52 3.86 -11.54 10.13
C PRO A 52 3.30 -11.50 11.55
N THR A 53 4.04 -10.87 12.47
CA THR A 53 3.63 -10.69 13.87
C THR A 53 3.39 -9.22 14.22
N THR A 54 4.13 -8.32 13.60
CA THR A 54 4.03 -6.87 13.82
C THR A 54 3.81 -6.17 12.50
N LEU A 55 2.70 -5.46 12.39
CA LEU A 55 2.33 -4.76 11.17
C LEU A 55 2.37 -3.25 11.36
N ALA A 56 2.79 -2.54 10.32
CA ALA A 56 2.68 -1.09 10.24
C ALA A 56 1.76 -0.69 9.08
N LEU A 57 0.82 0.21 9.35
CA LEU A 57 -0.17 0.71 8.41
C LEU A 57 -0.01 2.21 8.23
N ASP A 58 -0.08 2.67 6.98
CA ASP A 58 -0.08 4.11 6.66
C ASP A 58 -0.62 4.36 5.26
N GLY A 59 -0.89 5.63 4.96
CA GLY A 59 -1.40 6.09 3.69
C GLY A 59 -0.54 7.19 3.07
N THR A 60 -0.37 7.16 1.74
CA THR A 60 0.33 8.22 1.01
C THR A 60 -0.41 8.63 -0.25
N GLY A 61 -0.14 9.84 -0.75
CA GLY A 61 -0.65 10.34 -2.02
C GLY A 61 0.30 10.06 -3.17
N PHE A 62 -0.26 9.65 -4.33
CA PHE A 62 0.41 9.61 -5.63
C PHE A 62 -0.21 10.67 -6.52
N THR A 63 0.60 11.55 -7.11
CA THR A 63 0.13 12.60 -8.01
C THR A 63 -0.41 11.98 -9.29
N ASN A 64 -1.46 12.55 -9.88
CA ASN A 64 -2.01 12.12 -11.16
C ASN A 64 -1.67 13.15 -12.24
N ASP A 65 -0.94 12.73 -13.28
CA ASP A 65 -0.40 13.64 -14.32
C ASP A 65 -1.47 14.23 -15.21
N TYR A 66 -2.51 13.46 -15.53
CA TYR A 66 -3.52 13.82 -16.53
C TYR A 66 -4.85 14.30 -15.94
N THR A 67 -4.97 14.38 -14.63
CA THR A 67 -6.23 14.85 -14.04
C THR A 67 -6.21 16.35 -13.83
N ASP A 68 -7.16 16.98 -14.46
CA ASP A 68 -7.65 18.33 -14.17
C ASP A 68 -6.76 19.54 -14.53
N LYS A 69 -5.73 19.41 -15.39
CA LYS A 69 -5.07 20.60 -15.92
C LYS A 69 -6.10 21.52 -16.63
N TYR A 70 -6.98 20.93 -17.43
CA TYR A 70 -8.03 21.65 -18.13
C TYR A 70 -9.09 22.24 -17.18
N TYR A 71 -9.65 21.42 -16.29
CA TYR A 71 -10.65 21.89 -15.32
C TYR A 71 -10.07 22.80 -14.24
N ALA A 72 -8.81 22.61 -13.84
CA ALA A 72 -8.15 23.52 -12.91
C ALA A 72 -7.90 24.91 -13.54
N GLN A 73 -7.57 24.96 -14.83
CA GLN A 73 -7.44 26.22 -15.58
C GLN A 73 -8.78 26.94 -15.72
N ILE A 74 -9.86 26.22 -16.10
CA ILE A 74 -11.19 26.83 -16.29
C ILE A 74 -11.80 27.29 -14.97
N ARG A 75 -11.63 26.53 -13.87
CA ARG A 75 -12.26 26.82 -12.56
C ARG A 75 -11.38 27.62 -11.61
N GLY A 76 -10.17 28.00 -12.01
CA GLY A 76 -9.21 28.72 -11.14
C GLY A 76 -8.80 27.97 -9.86
N LYS A 77 -9.16 26.69 -9.71
CA LYS A 77 -8.90 25.90 -8.50
C LYS A 77 -7.69 25.00 -8.70
N LYS A 78 -6.59 25.34 -8.04
CA LYS A 78 -5.33 24.56 -8.00
C LYS A 78 -5.42 23.25 -7.19
N ARG A 79 -6.56 22.54 -7.16
CA ARG A 79 -6.64 21.23 -6.51
C ARG A 79 -5.99 20.17 -7.41
N LYS A 80 -4.76 19.79 -7.04
CA LYS A 80 -4.09 18.64 -7.68
C LYS A 80 -4.86 17.38 -7.32
N SER A 81 -5.39 16.68 -8.33
CA SER A 81 -5.95 15.34 -8.12
C SER A 81 -4.82 14.37 -7.75
N TYR A 82 -5.09 13.51 -6.77
CA TYR A 82 -4.14 12.48 -6.35
C TYR A 82 -4.87 11.16 -6.09
N THR A 83 -4.13 10.08 -6.18
CA THR A 83 -4.58 8.75 -5.74
C THR A 83 -4.00 8.49 -4.37
N LYS A 84 -4.87 8.25 -3.39
CA LYS A 84 -4.47 7.84 -2.05
C LYS A 84 -4.22 6.34 -2.03
N CYS A 85 -3.07 5.94 -1.54
CA CYS A 85 -2.66 4.55 -1.38
C CYS A 85 -2.50 4.26 0.10
N HIS A 86 -3.24 3.26 0.60
CA HIS A 86 -3.06 2.68 1.93
C HIS A 86 -2.34 1.35 1.78
N ILE A 87 -1.34 1.11 2.62
CA ILE A 87 -0.64 -0.17 2.69
C ILE A 87 -0.54 -0.67 4.13
N SER A 88 -0.50 -1.99 4.26
CA SER A 88 -0.11 -2.69 5.48
C SER A 88 1.13 -3.50 5.18
N ILE A 89 2.18 -3.32 5.94
CA ILE A 89 3.45 -4.02 5.77
C ILE A 89 3.75 -4.88 6.99
N ASP A 90 4.45 -5.98 6.76
CA ASP A 90 5.18 -6.66 7.83
C ASP A 90 6.42 -5.85 8.18
N VAL A 91 6.60 -5.54 9.47
CA VAL A 91 7.69 -4.65 9.94
C VAL A 91 9.06 -5.26 9.71
N ASP A 92 9.19 -6.58 9.85
CA ASP A 92 10.47 -7.28 9.78
C ASP A 92 10.94 -7.42 8.32
N THR A 93 10.10 -7.97 7.46
CA THR A 93 10.45 -8.20 6.05
C THR A 93 10.25 -6.98 5.17
N ARG A 94 9.42 -6.01 5.58
CA ARG A 94 8.92 -4.86 4.81
C ARG A 94 8.12 -5.27 3.57
N ILE A 95 7.60 -6.49 3.53
CA ILE A 95 6.69 -6.94 2.47
C ILE A 95 5.31 -6.32 2.72
N ILE A 96 4.71 -5.80 1.66
CA ILE A 96 3.34 -5.27 1.70
C ILE A 96 2.38 -6.46 1.68
N LEU A 97 1.58 -6.59 2.74
CA LEU A 97 0.59 -7.67 2.88
C LEU A 97 -0.77 -7.27 2.27
N TYR A 98 -1.08 -5.99 2.30
CA TYR A 98 -2.30 -5.43 1.74
C TYR A 98 -2.03 -4.05 1.13
N SER A 99 -2.68 -3.78 0.00
CA SER A 99 -2.64 -2.45 -0.61
C SER A 99 -3.99 -2.06 -1.20
N GLN A 100 -4.41 -0.84 -0.95
CA GLN A 100 -5.62 -0.26 -1.50
C GLN A 100 -5.33 1.12 -2.09
N ALA A 101 -5.90 1.41 -3.25
CA ALA A 101 -5.76 2.70 -3.90
C ALA A 101 -7.14 3.28 -4.22
N VAL A 102 -7.35 4.54 -3.87
CA VAL A 102 -8.62 5.26 -4.06
C VAL A 102 -8.36 6.70 -4.50
N LYS A 103 -9.34 7.32 -5.19
CA LYS A 103 -9.24 8.74 -5.52
C LYS A 103 -9.31 9.57 -4.23
N GLY A 104 -8.32 10.42 -3.98
CA GLY A 104 -8.34 11.39 -2.87
C GLY A 104 -9.20 12.62 -3.16
N PRO A 105 -9.58 13.42 -2.14
CA PRO A 105 -9.54 13.09 -0.71
C PRO A 105 -10.76 12.25 -0.29
N LYS A 106 -10.54 11.20 0.48
CA LYS A 106 -11.61 10.42 1.12
C LYS A 106 -11.23 10.19 2.59
N HIS A 107 -12.24 10.12 3.46
CA HIS A 107 -12.03 9.84 4.89
C HIS A 107 -11.37 8.48 5.08
N ASP A 108 -10.31 8.48 5.89
CA ASP A 108 -9.37 7.36 6.00
C ASP A 108 -9.90 6.20 6.85
N ILE A 109 -10.71 6.48 7.88
CA ILE A 109 -11.16 5.50 8.87
C ILE A 109 -11.81 4.26 8.23
N LYS A 110 -12.71 4.45 7.24
CA LYS A 110 -13.37 3.31 6.57
C LYS A 110 -12.39 2.43 5.79
N PHE A 111 -11.39 3.05 5.17
CA PHE A 111 -10.37 2.32 4.42
C PHE A 111 -9.41 1.60 5.35
N GLU A 112 -9.09 2.21 6.50
CA GLU A 112 -8.24 1.61 7.50
C GLU A 112 -8.88 0.38 8.13
N ILE A 113 -10.16 0.46 8.51
CA ILE A 113 -10.91 -0.69 9.05
C ILE A 113 -10.96 -1.83 8.01
N ALA A 114 -11.21 -1.54 6.73
CA ALA A 114 -11.18 -2.55 5.68
C ALA A 114 -9.79 -3.18 5.51
N SER A 115 -8.74 -2.36 5.58
CA SER A 115 -7.34 -2.82 5.57
C SER A 115 -7.06 -3.76 6.74
N ILE A 116 -7.41 -3.35 7.96
CA ILE A 116 -7.21 -4.14 9.18
C ILE A 116 -7.95 -5.48 9.08
N ARG A 117 -9.21 -5.49 8.66
CA ARG A 117 -10.00 -6.72 8.48
C ARG A 117 -9.40 -7.70 7.48
N SER A 118 -8.77 -7.19 6.42
CA SER A 118 -8.09 -8.04 5.43
C SER A 118 -6.90 -8.81 6.00
N LEU A 119 -6.38 -8.38 7.14
CA LEU A 119 -5.25 -8.97 7.83
C LEU A 119 -5.64 -10.08 8.82
N LYS A 120 -6.94 -10.31 9.04
CA LYS A 120 -7.46 -11.32 10.00
C LYS A 120 -6.94 -12.74 9.74
N LYS A 121 -6.48 -13.02 8.53
CA LYS A 121 -5.90 -14.33 8.17
C LYS A 121 -4.52 -14.60 8.77
N TYR A 122 -3.87 -13.58 9.37
CA TYR A 122 -2.54 -13.69 9.98
C TYR A 122 -2.64 -13.70 11.51
N ASN A 123 -1.67 -14.34 12.17
CA ASN A 123 -1.55 -14.33 13.64
C ASN A 123 -0.74 -13.11 14.11
N ILE A 124 -1.40 -11.95 14.18
CA ILE A 124 -0.79 -10.66 14.44
C ILE A 124 -0.78 -10.38 15.94
N LYS A 125 0.36 -9.94 16.48
CA LYS A 125 0.51 -9.49 17.86
C LYS A 125 0.35 -7.97 18.01
N TYR A 126 0.91 -7.20 17.08
CA TYR A 126 0.93 -5.75 17.14
C TYR A 126 0.54 -5.11 15.82
N ILE A 127 -0.29 -4.07 15.88
CA ILE A 127 -0.64 -3.23 14.75
C ILE A 127 -0.26 -1.79 15.06
N ILE A 128 0.67 -1.24 14.28
CA ILE A 128 1.19 0.11 14.39
C ILE A 128 0.49 1.00 13.40
N VAL A 129 -0.12 2.10 13.87
CA VAL A 129 -0.79 3.09 13.01
C VAL A 129 -0.44 4.50 13.48
N ASP A 130 -0.48 5.47 12.56
CA ASP A 130 -0.19 6.87 12.89
C ASP A 130 -1.22 7.44 13.89
N LYS A 131 -0.78 8.42 14.68
CA LYS A 131 -1.62 9.23 15.58
C LYS A 131 -2.85 9.85 14.89
N ALA A 132 -2.75 10.15 13.58
CA ALA A 132 -3.87 10.68 12.80
C ALA A 132 -5.08 9.72 12.78
N TYR A 133 -4.84 8.42 12.92
CA TYR A 133 -5.85 7.36 12.94
C TYR A 133 -6.34 6.99 14.35
N ASP A 134 -6.02 7.79 15.36
CA ASP A 134 -6.53 7.59 16.73
C ASP A 134 -8.05 7.76 16.76
N ASP A 135 -8.75 6.65 16.59
CA ASP A 135 -10.21 6.53 16.60
C ASP A 135 -10.61 5.25 17.34
N ASN A 136 -11.65 5.36 18.17
CA ASN A 136 -12.09 4.23 19.01
C ASN A 136 -12.53 3.01 18.19
N LYS A 137 -13.12 3.23 17.00
CA LYS A 137 -13.54 2.11 16.10
C LYS A 137 -12.35 1.37 15.51
N ILE A 138 -11.24 2.07 15.22
CA ILE A 138 -10.01 1.45 14.74
C ILE A 138 -9.41 0.60 15.85
N ARG A 139 -9.32 1.12 17.07
CA ARG A 139 -8.81 0.38 18.23
C ARG A 139 -9.67 -0.85 18.54
N GLU A 140 -10.99 -0.69 18.55
CA GLU A 140 -11.95 -1.79 18.69
C GLU A 140 -11.73 -2.87 17.64
N CYS A 141 -11.63 -2.50 16.36
CA CYS A 141 -11.37 -3.44 15.28
C CYS A 141 -10.06 -4.22 15.47
N ILE A 142 -8.99 -3.54 15.89
CA ILE A 142 -7.69 -4.19 16.16
C ILE A 142 -7.79 -5.15 17.33
N ASN A 143 -8.36 -4.70 18.45
CA ASN A 143 -8.38 -5.49 19.68
C ASN A 143 -9.41 -6.64 19.63
N GLU A 144 -10.60 -6.41 19.08
CA GLU A 144 -11.68 -7.41 19.11
C GLU A 144 -11.71 -8.31 17.87
N GLU A 145 -11.55 -7.72 16.67
CA GLU A 145 -11.69 -8.50 15.44
C GLU A 145 -10.38 -9.23 15.07
N ILE A 146 -9.22 -8.57 15.27
CA ILE A 146 -7.90 -9.14 14.96
C ILE A 146 -7.29 -9.82 16.18
N LYS A 147 -7.66 -9.40 17.39
CA LYS A 147 -7.08 -9.85 18.67
C LYS A 147 -5.59 -9.48 18.79
N ALA A 148 -5.22 -8.32 18.26
CA ALA A 148 -3.88 -7.77 18.33
C ALA A 148 -3.85 -6.53 19.26
N SER A 149 -2.66 -6.19 19.76
CA SER A 149 -2.45 -4.94 20.52
C SER A 149 -2.26 -3.79 19.56
N ASP A 150 -3.05 -2.74 19.70
CA ASP A 150 -2.88 -1.51 18.93
C ASP A 150 -1.73 -0.67 19.48
N GLN A 151 -0.86 -0.21 18.58
CA GLN A 151 0.25 0.68 18.88
C GLN A 151 0.00 2.02 18.18
N ILE A 152 -0.98 2.78 18.70
CA ILE A 152 -1.42 4.06 18.17
C ILE A 152 -1.20 5.13 19.23
N PRO A 153 -0.39 6.18 18.99
CA PRO A 153 -0.21 7.27 19.93
C PRO A 153 -1.54 8.02 20.15
N LEU A 154 -1.77 8.45 21.37
CA LEU A 154 -2.99 9.20 21.73
C LEU A 154 -2.97 10.62 21.17
N LYS A 155 -4.12 11.09 20.71
CA LYS A 155 -4.38 12.51 20.51
C LYS A 155 -4.59 13.18 21.86
N SER A 156 -3.94 14.33 22.10
CA SER A 156 -3.94 15.04 23.38
C SER A 156 -5.33 15.32 23.97
N ASN A 157 -6.36 15.35 23.14
CA ASN A 157 -7.74 15.74 23.52
C ASN A 157 -8.67 14.53 23.80
N PHE A 158 -8.21 13.28 23.57
CA PHE A 158 -9.01 12.08 23.77
C PHE A 158 -8.58 11.34 25.05
N LYS A 159 -9.36 11.48 26.12
CA LYS A 159 -9.12 10.78 27.39
C LYS A 159 -10.22 9.75 27.74
N HIS A 160 -11.26 9.59 26.93
CA HIS A 160 -12.42 8.76 27.24
C HIS A 160 -12.61 7.63 26.23
N GLY A 161 -12.77 6.41 26.72
CA GLY A 161 -13.02 5.19 25.97
C GLY A 161 -12.27 3.99 26.54
N TRP A 162 -12.90 2.81 26.49
CA TRP A 162 -12.30 1.57 27.01
C TRP A 162 -10.99 1.23 26.32
N TYR A 163 -11.00 1.20 24.98
CA TYR A 163 -9.81 0.85 24.18
C TYR A 163 -8.68 1.87 24.31
N ILE A 164 -9.00 3.15 24.51
CA ILE A 164 -8.01 4.20 24.78
C ILE A 164 -7.30 3.91 26.10
N ARG A 165 -8.04 3.55 27.16
CA ARG A 165 -7.44 3.21 28.47
C ARG A 165 -6.56 1.94 28.38
N LEU A 166 -6.99 0.97 27.61
CA LEU A 166 -6.22 -0.24 27.33
C LEU A 166 -4.90 0.10 26.63
N SER A 167 -4.97 0.89 25.57
CA SER A 167 -3.80 1.32 24.78
C SER A 167 -2.78 2.12 25.60
N ILE A 168 -3.22 2.94 26.56
CA ILE A 168 -2.29 3.65 27.48
C ILE A 168 -1.39 2.65 28.21
N LYS A 169 -1.93 1.49 28.61
CA LYS A 169 -1.20 0.46 29.36
C LYS A 169 -0.32 -0.40 28.46
N THR A 170 -0.72 -0.60 27.20
CA THR A 170 -0.08 -1.54 26.27
C THR A 170 0.82 -0.88 25.22
N PHE A 171 0.84 0.47 25.17
CA PHE A 171 1.64 1.21 24.19
C PHE A 171 3.13 1.11 24.50
N ASP A 172 3.91 0.63 23.53
CA ASP A 172 5.37 0.52 23.60
C ASP A 172 6.03 1.37 22.50
N LYS A 173 6.83 2.35 22.92
CA LYS A 173 7.57 3.24 22.01
C LYS A 173 8.57 2.48 21.12
N LYS A 174 9.16 1.37 21.61
CA LYS A 174 10.09 0.55 20.81
C LYS A 174 9.36 -0.14 19.68
N ILE A 175 8.20 -0.74 19.96
CA ILE A 175 7.35 -1.35 18.93
C ILE A 175 6.87 -0.28 17.96
N TYR A 176 6.41 0.87 18.47
CA TYR A 176 5.92 1.97 17.64
C TYR A 176 6.98 2.53 16.68
N SER A 177 8.27 2.46 17.03
CA SER A 177 9.36 2.89 16.13
C SER A 177 9.38 2.15 14.79
N GLY A 178 8.81 0.94 14.72
CA GLY A 178 8.60 0.17 13.49
C GLY A 178 7.73 0.88 12.45
N ARG A 179 6.99 1.95 12.83
CA ARG A 179 6.27 2.81 11.89
C ARG A 179 7.17 3.40 10.80
N ASN A 180 8.42 3.72 11.12
CA ASN A 180 9.35 4.29 10.15
C ASN A 180 9.60 3.37 8.94
N ASN A 181 9.35 2.06 9.10
CA ASN A 181 9.50 1.11 8.01
C ASN A 181 8.47 1.34 6.89
N VAL A 182 7.22 1.72 7.22
CA VAL A 182 6.21 2.00 6.18
C VAL A 182 6.53 3.27 5.39
N GLU A 183 7.09 4.29 6.04
CA GLU A 183 7.57 5.50 5.37
C GLU A 183 8.73 5.18 4.42
N SER A 184 9.66 4.32 4.87
CA SER A 184 10.77 3.83 4.04
C SER A 184 10.26 3.07 2.81
N VAL A 185 9.24 2.22 2.96
CA VAL A 185 8.60 1.50 1.85
C VAL A 185 8.02 2.49 0.83
N PHE A 186 7.24 3.47 1.27
CA PHE A 186 6.71 4.50 0.38
C PHE A 186 7.80 5.30 -0.33
N SER A 187 8.88 5.64 0.36
CA SER A 187 10.04 6.32 -0.22
C SER A 187 10.66 5.51 -1.36
N VAL A 188 10.85 4.20 -1.16
CA VAL A 188 11.38 3.31 -2.21
C VAL A 188 10.42 3.22 -3.38
N ILE A 189 9.11 3.03 -3.14
CA ILE A 189 8.10 2.95 -4.21
C ILE A 189 8.14 4.23 -5.06
N LYS A 190 8.13 5.40 -4.43
CA LYS A 190 8.11 6.69 -5.15
C LYS A 190 9.39 6.95 -5.92
N ARG A 191 10.55 6.57 -5.40
CA ARG A 191 11.84 6.75 -6.07
C ARG A 191 12.03 5.78 -7.23
N LYS A 192 11.74 4.49 -7.04
CA LYS A 192 11.98 3.46 -8.06
C LYS A 192 10.87 3.38 -9.12
N PHE A 193 9.62 3.55 -8.71
CA PHE A 193 8.45 3.30 -9.57
C PHE A 193 7.62 4.56 -9.81
N SER A 194 8.16 5.75 -9.51
CA SER A 194 7.53 7.07 -9.64
C SER A 194 6.41 7.35 -8.63
N GLY A 195 6.44 8.55 -8.05
CA GLY A 195 5.37 9.11 -7.20
C GLY A 195 4.17 9.64 -8.00
N THR A 196 4.19 9.50 -9.34
CA THR A 196 3.18 10.05 -10.25
C THR A 196 2.53 8.96 -11.07
N ASN A 197 1.20 8.97 -11.18
CA ASN A 197 0.44 8.08 -12.06
C ASN A 197 0.27 8.75 -13.43
N LYS A 198 0.55 7.99 -14.48
CA LYS A 198 0.43 8.42 -15.88
C LYS A 198 -0.91 8.04 -16.52
N SER A 199 -1.71 7.22 -15.88
CA SER A 199 -3.02 6.81 -16.38
C SER A 199 -4.03 7.97 -16.35
N LYS A 200 -4.88 8.09 -17.39
CA LYS A 200 -5.89 9.16 -17.50
C LYS A 200 -7.11 8.92 -16.61
N HIS A 201 -7.60 7.69 -16.55
CA HIS A 201 -8.84 7.36 -15.86
C HIS A 201 -8.59 6.91 -14.41
N THR A 202 -9.42 7.36 -13.47
CA THR A 202 -9.32 7.03 -12.03
C THR A 202 -9.18 5.54 -11.77
N ARG A 203 -9.95 4.68 -12.47
CA ARG A 203 -9.82 3.22 -12.32
C ARG A 203 -8.42 2.72 -12.67
N LEU A 204 -7.81 3.26 -13.72
CA LEU A 204 -6.45 2.89 -14.14
C LEU A 204 -5.40 3.51 -13.24
N GLN A 205 -5.61 4.72 -12.71
CA GLN A 205 -4.73 5.35 -11.72
C GLN A 205 -4.64 4.50 -10.44
N ASN A 206 -5.79 4.03 -9.93
CA ASN A 206 -5.82 3.14 -8.78
C ASN A 206 -5.10 1.81 -9.07
N LYS A 207 -5.32 1.25 -10.27
CA LYS A 207 -4.64 0.02 -10.70
C LYS A 207 -3.13 0.22 -10.85
N GLU A 208 -2.69 1.35 -11.43
CA GLU A 208 -1.28 1.70 -11.58
C GLU A 208 -0.59 1.84 -10.21
N THR A 209 -1.26 2.48 -9.25
CA THR A 209 -0.74 2.60 -7.87
C THR A 209 -0.58 1.21 -7.24
N ARG A 210 -1.56 0.32 -7.38
CA ARG A 210 -1.47 -1.05 -6.86
C ARG A 210 -0.44 -1.90 -7.60
N LEU A 211 -0.23 -1.68 -8.89
CA LEU A 211 0.87 -2.32 -9.62
C LEU A 211 2.23 -1.92 -9.03
N LYS A 212 2.44 -0.64 -8.70
CA LYS A 212 3.69 -0.17 -8.07
C LYS A 212 3.95 -0.87 -6.73
N THR A 213 2.90 -1.11 -5.92
CA THR A 213 3.05 -1.86 -4.67
C THR A 213 3.39 -3.33 -4.90
N ALA A 214 2.81 -3.98 -5.90
CA ALA A 214 3.13 -5.36 -6.26
C ALA A 214 4.56 -5.50 -6.80
N VAL A 215 4.99 -4.58 -7.66
CA VAL A 215 6.37 -4.55 -8.20
C VAL A 215 7.38 -4.27 -7.08
N TYR A 216 7.04 -3.44 -6.10
CA TYR A 216 7.85 -3.27 -4.89
C TYR A 216 8.05 -4.59 -4.14
N ASN A 217 7.00 -5.38 -3.95
CA ASN A 217 7.12 -6.68 -3.29
C ASN A 217 8.07 -7.60 -4.06
N ILE A 218 7.98 -7.66 -5.39
CA ILE A 218 8.90 -8.43 -6.22
C ILE A 218 10.37 -7.95 -6.05
N ASP A 219 10.61 -6.63 -6.11
CA ASP A 219 11.94 -6.04 -5.85
C ASP A 219 12.45 -6.37 -4.44
N ARG A 220 11.55 -6.44 -3.46
CA ARG A 220 11.92 -6.77 -2.09
C ARG A 220 12.29 -8.24 -1.92
N VAL A 221 11.54 -9.15 -2.58
CA VAL A 221 11.87 -10.58 -2.60
C VAL A 221 13.28 -10.81 -3.14
N VAL A 222 13.60 -10.20 -4.28
CA VAL A 222 14.95 -10.32 -4.86
C VAL A 222 16.04 -9.91 -3.88
N LYS A 223 15.78 -8.89 -3.04
CA LYS A 223 16.74 -8.43 -2.02
C LYS A 223 16.78 -9.29 -0.75
N ILE A 224 15.75 -10.06 -0.47
CA ILE A 224 15.73 -10.99 0.67
C ILE A 224 16.45 -12.28 0.29
N LEU A 225 16.39 -12.69 -0.97
CA LEU A 225 17.00 -13.93 -1.47
C LEU A 225 18.49 -13.78 -1.86
N ASN A 226 18.97 -12.55 -2.06
CA ASN A 226 20.39 -12.23 -2.32
C ASN A 226 21.06 -11.70 -1.07
#